data_aaec88b928bef4ad5f6e864e82038dd5
#
_entry.id   aaec88b928bef4ad5f6e864e82038dd5
#
_cell.length_a   1.000
_cell.length_b   1.000
_cell.length_c   1.000
_cell.angle_alpha   90.00
_cell.angle_beta   90.00
_cell.angle_gamma   90.00
#
_symmetry.space_group_name_H-M   'P 1'
#
loop_
_entity.id
_entity.type
_entity.pdbx_description
1 polymer ?
#
loop_
_entity_poly.entity_id
_entity_poly.type
_entity_poly.pdbx_seq_one_letter_code
_entity_poly.pdbx_strand_id
1 'polypeptide(L)'
;MGLDNRDYLRDEAKRYGEGGGTFGGGRGSFGAETPVCRNILIVTIVVFLAQMFSVRGWTQEELATQRDLKIDGLQYIVQQLRDNSPATIDSETESSSVGNLRADIERLENKIVILQTAKHLTPEMLDMREIKVSIAEKWLQMETPKVMQGQIWRLATYAFCHERQYLGHIIFNMIVMWMFGRRLESMYGSKEFLLFYMAAAVVAGACYMALDLVSGTPNPMYGASGAVMGLLTLYAVHFPRETIYVFFVLPVEIRWVALMYAIYDLHPLLLEATGDPLYDNTAHAAHLGGMAFGYLYGTRKYRLGDYFSGIETWWKARRRGFRVVSADSAPAISKKSQKLADEMDSILKKISEQGEASLTAAERKTLERVSRELRDRRD
;
A
#
# COMPACT_ATOMS: atom_id res chain seq x y z
N MET A 1 5.34 -11.96 -29.21
CA MET A 1 4.59 -10.74 -29.56
C MET A 1 5.08 -9.63 -28.66
N GLY A 2 5.86 -8.70 -29.23
CA GLY A 2 6.72 -7.79 -28.52
C GLY A 2 5.99 -6.69 -27.75
N LEU A 3 6.61 -6.31 -26.65
CA LEU A 3 6.24 -5.17 -25.79
C LEU A 3 6.40 -3.79 -26.49
N ASP A 4 6.85 -3.77 -27.75
CA ASP A 4 7.22 -2.56 -28.49
C ASP A 4 6.05 -1.80 -29.15
N ASN A 5 4.84 -2.32 -29.10
CA ASN A 5 3.67 -1.70 -29.76
C ASN A 5 2.73 -0.98 -28.78
N ARG A 6 3.29 -0.24 -27.84
CA ARG A 6 2.53 0.58 -26.90
C ARG A 6 2.76 2.06 -27.17
N ASP A 7 2.21 2.55 -28.30
CA ASP A 7 2.35 3.94 -28.74
C ASP A 7 1.93 4.96 -27.69
N TYR A 8 0.92 4.62 -26.85
CA TYR A 8 0.47 5.50 -25.77
C TYR A 8 1.51 5.67 -24.63
N LEU A 9 2.32 4.64 -24.33
CA LEU A 9 3.41 4.77 -23.36
C LEU A 9 4.57 5.62 -23.92
N ARG A 10 4.73 5.62 -25.25
CA ARG A 10 5.65 6.52 -25.96
C ARG A 10 5.15 7.97 -25.92
N ASP A 11 3.86 8.19 -26.10
CA ASP A 11 3.28 9.53 -26.09
C ASP A 11 3.19 10.10 -24.66
N GLU A 12 2.90 9.28 -23.64
CA GLU A 12 3.00 9.68 -22.24
C GLU A 12 4.47 9.89 -21.83
N ALA A 13 5.40 9.01 -22.24
CA ALA A 13 6.83 9.18 -21.99
C ALA A 13 7.39 10.41 -22.72
N LYS A 14 6.89 10.77 -23.91
CA LYS A 14 7.23 12.02 -24.59
C LYS A 14 6.67 13.25 -23.89
N ARG A 15 5.42 13.23 -23.43
CA ARG A 15 4.85 14.34 -22.65
C ARG A 15 5.60 14.65 -21.36
N TYR A 16 6.20 13.62 -20.73
CA TYR A 16 6.92 13.74 -19.46
C TYR A 16 8.44 13.59 -19.58
N GLY A 17 8.96 13.20 -20.74
CA GLY A 17 10.39 12.89 -20.98
C GLY A 17 11.20 13.96 -21.72
N GLU A 18 10.58 14.98 -22.32
CA GLU A 18 11.30 16.10 -22.95
C GLU A 18 11.82 17.15 -21.94
N GLY A 19 11.54 16.94 -20.64
CA GLY A 19 12.26 17.62 -19.58
C GLY A 19 13.49 16.82 -19.15
N GLY A 20 14.45 16.59 -20.03
CA GLY A 20 15.76 16.01 -19.73
C GLY A 20 16.54 16.88 -18.74
N GLY A 21 16.11 16.87 -17.49
CA GLY A 21 16.76 17.48 -16.35
C GLY A 21 17.52 16.41 -15.58
N THR A 22 18.83 16.42 -15.75
CA THR A 22 19.79 15.96 -14.74
C THR A 22 19.25 16.21 -13.34
N PHE A 23 19.53 15.31 -12.41
CA PHE A 23 19.31 15.45 -10.95
C PHE A 23 19.95 16.76 -10.43
N GLY A 24 19.36 17.89 -10.75
CA GLY A 24 19.92 19.21 -10.44
C GLY A 24 18.95 20.33 -10.80
N GLY A 25 18.23 20.83 -9.80
CA GLY A 25 17.84 22.23 -9.75
C GLY A 25 16.56 22.66 -10.45
N GLY A 26 15.44 22.03 -10.22
CA GLY A 26 14.14 22.70 -10.31
C GLY A 26 13.74 23.18 -8.92
N ARG A 27 13.67 24.49 -8.67
CA ARG A 27 13.08 25.10 -7.47
C ARG A 27 11.55 24.92 -7.47
N GLY A 28 11.07 23.65 -7.59
CA GLY A 28 9.71 23.30 -7.28
C GLY A 28 9.59 23.17 -5.77
N SER A 29 8.72 23.92 -5.16
CA SER A 29 8.38 23.81 -3.73
C SER A 29 8.19 22.34 -3.37
N PHE A 30 9.01 21.82 -2.44
CA PHE A 30 8.92 20.48 -1.91
C PHE A 30 7.47 20.20 -1.45
N GLY A 31 6.68 19.50 -2.26
CA GLY A 31 5.35 19.03 -1.92
C GLY A 31 4.15 19.74 -2.52
N ALA A 32 4.31 20.78 -3.37
CA ALA A 32 3.15 21.41 -4.01
C ALA A 32 2.49 20.54 -5.08
N GLU A 33 3.28 19.69 -5.77
CA GLU A 33 2.80 18.84 -6.88
C GLU A 33 2.44 17.41 -6.46
N THR A 34 2.95 16.92 -5.32
CA THR A 34 2.77 15.54 -4.85
C THR A 34 2.39 15.47 -3.36
N PRO A 35 1.18 15.96 -3.01
CA PRO A 35 0.78 16.11 -1.61
C PRO A 35 0.58 14.77 -0.89
N VAL A 36 0.17 13.70 -1.59
CA VAL A 36 -0.09 12.40 -0.97
C VAL A 36 1.21 11.69 -0.63
N CYS A 37 2.19 11.66 -1.54
CA CYS A 37 3.51 11.11 -1.27
C CYS A 37 4.14 11.79 -0.03
N ARG A 38 4.12 13.13 0.01
CA ARG A 38 4.56 13.90 1.17
C ARG A 38 3.81 13.53 2.44
N ASN A 39 2.48 13.44 2.38
CA ASN A 39 1.65 13.15 3.55
C ASN A 39 1.89 11.74 4.08
N ILE A 40 2.09 10.74 3.22
CA ILE A 40 2.47 9.39 3.63
C ILE A 40 3.82 9.41 4.37
N LEU A 41 4.81 10.13 3.83
CA LEU A 41 6.10 10.31 4.50
C LEU A 41 5.94 10.93 5.89
N ILE A 42 5.18 12.03 6.00
CA ILE A 42 4.92 12.72 7.28
C ILE A 42 4.21 11.79 8.26
N VAL A 43 3.13 11.11 7.84
CA VAL A 43 2.37 10.20 8.70
C VAL A 43 3.25 9.06 9.19
N THR A 44 4.07 8.47 8.32
CA THR A 44 5.01 7.40 8.69
C THR A 44 6.03 7.88 9.72
N ILE A 45 6.60 9.07 9.53
CA ILE A 45 7.54 9.66 10.51
C ILE A 45 6.84 9.95 11.84
N VAL A 46 5.63 10.51 11.82
CA VAL A 46 4.85 10.79 13.03
C VAL A 46 4.53 9.50 13.79
N VAL A 47 4.09 8.44 13.09
CA VAL A 47 3.83 7.13 13.70
C VAL A 47 5.12 6.56 14.28
N PHE A 48 6.25 6.65 13.56
CA PHE A 48 7.55 6.19 14.06
C PHE A 48 7.99 6.94 15.33
N LEU A 49 7.83 8.26 15.36
CA LEU A 49 8.09 9.04 16.59
C LEU A 49 7.13 8.61 17.72
N ALA A 50 5.85 8.37 17.42
CA ALA A 50 4.92 7.85 18.40
C ALA A 50 5.36 6.46 18.92
N GLN A 51 5.89 5.58 18.05
CA GLN A 51 6.49 4.31 18.48
C GLN A 51 7.67 4.53 19.44
N MET A 52 8.53 5.50 19.16
CA MET A 52 9.70 5.81 20.01
C MET A 52 9.30 6.34 21.39
N PHE A 53 8.29 7.20 21.48
CA PHE A 53 7.91 7.90 22.72
C PHE A 53 6.77 7.22 23.50
N SER A 54 6.00 6.32 22.89
CA SER A 54 4.88 5.61 23.55
C SER A 54 5.29 4.26 24.12
N VAL A 55 6.55 4.13 24.48
CA VAL A 55 7.14 2.88 24.99
C VAL A 55 6.68 2.63 26.43
N ARG A 56 6.15 1.43 26.70
CA ARG A 56 5.84 0.96 28.06
C ARG A 56 6.44 -0.43 28.30
N GLY A 57 6.65 -0.77 29.57
CA GLY A 57 7.03 -2.12 29.96
C GLY A 57 5.95 -3.16 29.61
N TRP A 58 6.33 -4.41 29.55
CA TRP A 58 5.44 -5.55 29.39
C TRP A 58 4.47 -5.65 30.58
N THR A 59 3.18 -5.88 30.30
CA THR A 59 2.24 -6.25 31.36
C THR A 59 2.35 -7.75 31.66
N GLN A 60 1.94 -8.18 32.87
CA GLN A 60 1.91 -9.60 33.24
C GLN A 60 1.01 -10.43 32.31
N GLU A 61 -0.08 -9.86 31.80
CA GLU A 61 -0.98 -10.50 30.84
C GLU A 61 -0.28 -10.73 29.49
N GLU A 62 0.46 -9.74 29.00
CA GLU A 62 1.24 -9.86 27.77
C GLU A 62 2.36 -10.89 27.91
N LEU A 63 3.07 -10.87 29.04
CA LEU A 63 4.09 -11.88 29.33
C LEU A 63 3.49 -13.29 29.46
N ALA A 64 2.30 -13.44 30.04
CA ALA A 64 1.61 -14.71 30.12
C ALA A 64 1.27 -15.26 28.72
N THR A 65 0.78 -14.38 27.81
CA THR A 65 0.50 -14.77 26.43
C THR A 65 1.79 -15.24 25.72
N GLN A 66 2.90 -14.50 25.88
CA GLN A 66 4.18 -14.89 25.30
C GLN A 66 4.74 -16.17 25.93
N ARG A 67 4.54 -16.37 27.22
CA ARG A 67 4.87 -17.63 27.91
C ARG A 67 4.17 -18.83 27.26
N ASP A 68 2.87 -18.72 27.05
CA ASP A 68 2.06 -19.81 26.52
C ASP A 68 2.51 -20.19 25.10
N LEU A 69 2.74 -19.20 24.23
CA LEU A 69 3.32 -19.42 22.91
C LEU A 69 4.71 -20.06 22.98
N LYS A 70 5.56 -19.66 23.92
CA LYS A 70 6.89 -20.23 24.09
C LYS A 70 6.84 -21.67 24.60
N ILE A 71 5.94 -21.96 25.52
CA ILE A 71 5.72 -23.33 26.00
C ILE A 71 5.31 -24.24 24.87
N ASP A 72 4.35 -23.83 24.06
CA ASP A 72 3.87 -24.61 22.90
C ASP A 72 5.02 -24.88 21.92
N GLY A 73 5.83 -23.85 21.61
CA GLY A 73 7.01 -24.00 20.76
C GLY A 73 8.06 -24.96 21.34
N LEU A 74 8.35 -24.87 22.64
CA LEU A 74 9.30 -25.76 23.32
C LEU A 74 8.78 -27.20 23.35
N GLN A 75 7.50 -27.42 23.59
CA GLN A 75 6.86 -28.75 23.58
C GLN A 75 6.95 -29.37 22.19
N TYR A 76 6.71 -28.59 21.14
CA TYR A 76 6.87 -29.05 19.76
C TYR A 76 8.32 -29.50 19.48
N ILE A 77 9.32 -28.70 19.88
CA ILE A 77 10.75 -29.03 19.72
C ILE A 77 11.10 -30.33 20.48
N VAL A 78 10.65 -30.46 21.73
CA VAL A 78 10.87 -31.67 22.53
C VAL A 78 10.26 -32.88 21.85
N GLN A 79 9.06 -32.77 21.29
CA GLN A 79 8.41 -33.88 20.56
C GLN A 79 9.22 -34.27 19.33
N GLN A 80 9.66 -33.31 18.52
CA GLN A 80 10.49 -33.57 17.34
C GLN A 80 11.82 -34.24 17.69
N LEU A 81 12.47 -33.83 18.78
CA LEU A 81 13.72 -34.42 19.25
C LEU A 81 13.49 -35.87 19.73
N ARG A 82 12.35 -36.17 20.34
CA ARG A 82 11.98 -37.52 20.76
C ARG A 82 11.67 -38.43 19.56
N ASP A 83 10.88 -37.92 18.60
CA ASP A 83 10.47 -38.69 17.42
C ASP A 83 11.66 -38.98 16.50
N ASN A 84 12.65 -38.12 16.45
CA ASN A 84 13.89 -38.31 15.68
C ASN A 84 14.98 -39.07 16.48
N SER A 85 14.72 -39.43 17.74
CA SER A 85 15.64 -40.23 18.54
C SER A 85 15.58 -41.66 18.08
N PRO A 86 16.71 -42.35 17.75
CA PRO A 86 16.72 -43.75 17.31
C PRO A 86 16.12 -44.65 18.39
N ALA A 87 15.09 -45.41 18.00
CA ALA A 87 14.30 -46.27 18.90
C ALA A 87 15.04 -47.48 19.47
N THR A 88 16.24 -47.79 18.98
CA THR A 88 17.08 -48.90 19.42
C THR A 88 18.50 -48.43 19.71
N ILE A 89 18.77 -48.18 20.97
CA ILE A 89 20.14 -48.02 21.45
C ILE A 89 20.50 -49.28 22.21
N ASP A 90 21.24 -50.17 21.53
CA ASP A 90 21.93 -51.27 22.20
C ASP A 90 22.89 -50.67 23.23
N SER A 91 22.85 -51.21 24.46
CA SER A 91 23.40 -50.66 25.71
C SER A 91 24.93 -50.56 25.77
N GLU A 92 25.63 -50.78 24.66
CA GLU A 92 27.11 -50.77 24.69
C GLU A 92 27.79 -49.67 23.88
N THR A 93 27.03 -48.81 23.20
CA THR A 93 27.63 -47.63 22.49
C THR A 93 26.84 -46.36 22.81
N GLU A 94 26.95 -45.85 24.04
CA GLU A 94 26.56 -44.45 24.32
C GLU A 94 27.53 -43.52 23.55
N SER A 95 27.19 -43.26 22.30
CA SER A 95 27.86 -42.20 21.54
C SER A 95 27.60 -40.87 22.28
N SER A 96 28.60 -40.03 22.40
CA SER A 96 28.50 -38.71 23.04
C SER A 96 27.33 -37.86 22.51
N SER A 97 26.85 -38.15 21.30
CA SER A 97 25.74 -37.51 20.65
C SER A 97 24.36 -37.82 21.28
N VAL A 98 24.13 -39.05 21.75
CA VAL A 98 22.87 -39.45 22.40
C VAL A 98 22.79 -38.90 23.83
N GLY A 99 23.92 -38.90 24.56
CA GLY A 99 23.98 -38.27 25.88
C GLY A 99 23.69 -36.77 25.81
N ASN A 100 24.21 -36.07 24.80
CA ASN A 100 23.91 -34.67 24.53
C ASN A 100 22.44 -34.43 24.21
N LEU A 101 21.83 -35.28 23.38
CA LEU A 101 20.41 -35.15 23.02
C LEU A 101 19.48 -35.30 24.23
N ARG A 102 19.76 -36.32 25.10
CA ARG A 102 18.99 -36.46 26.36
C ARG A 102 19.13 -35.27 27.27
N ALA A 103 20.34 -34.74 27.46
CA ALA A 103 20.58 -33.56 28.25
C ALA A 103 19.85 -32.32 27.68
N ASP A 104 19.81 -32.17 26.40
CA ASP A 104 19.09 -31.07 25.76
C ASP A 104 17.56 -31.18 25.93
N ILE A 105 16.99 -32.38 25.78
CA ILE A 105 15.58 -32.62 26.07
C ILE A 105 15.26 -32.28 27.52
N GLU A 106 16.02 -32.80 28.48
CA GLU A 106 15.83 -32.53 29.92
C GLU A 106 15.93 -31.02 30.23
N ARG A 107 16.87 -30.31 29.60
CA ARG A 107 17.01 -28.87 29.74
C ARG A 107 15.78 -28.12 29.26
N LEU A 108 15.21 -28.50 28.10
CA LEU A 108 14.01 -27.90 27.54
C LEU A 108 12.77 -28.18 28.41
N GLU A 109 12.62 -29.42 28.89
CA GLU A 109 11.53 -29.80 29.81
C GLU A 109 11.59 -29.03 31.14
N ASN A 110 12.77 -28.92 31.74
CA ASN A 110 12.98 -28.11 32.94
C ASN A 110 12.61 -26.65 32.70
N LYS A 111 12.94 -26.10 31.52
CA LYS A 111 12.55 -24.74 31.15
C LYS A 111 11.03 -24.59 31.02
N ILE A 112 10.34 -25.56 30.44
CA ILE A 112 8.87 -25.61 30.37
C ILE A 112 8.26 -25.58 31.77
N VAL A 113 8.74 -26.42 32.68
CA VAL A 113 8.25 -26.47 34.07
C VAL A 113 8.47 -25.14 34.80
N ILE A 114 9.61 -24.51 34.64
CA ILE A 114 9.93 -23.17 35.22
C ILE A 114 8.92 -22.16 34.72
N LEU A 115 8.66 -22.13 33.41
CA LEU A 115 7.71 -21.17 32.79
C LEU A 115 6.26 -21.43 33.25
N GLN A 116 5.85 -22.68 33.41
CA GLN A 116 4.52 -23.05 33.86
C GLN A 116 4.27 -22.70 35.34
N THR A 117 5.30 -22.80 36.18
CA THR A 117 5.18 -22.59 37.63
C THR A 117 5.47 -21.18 38.08
N ALA A 118 5.99 -20.34 37.22
CA ALA A 118 6.34 -18.96 37.55
C ALA A 118 5.12 -18.12 37.92
N LYS A 119 5.06 -17.61 39.14
CA LYS A 119 4.02 -16.70 39.62
C LYS A 119 4.16 -15.28 39.08
N HIS A 120 5.39 -14.87 38.79
CA HIS A 120 5.73 -13.58 38.21
C HIS A 120 6.63 -13.82 37.02
N LEU A 121 6.24 -13.29 35.88
CA LEU A 121 6.99 -13.43 34.62
C LEU A 121 7.86 -12.19 34.41
N THR A 122 9.08 -12.42 33.98
CA THR A 122 9.97 -11.37 33.49
C THR A 122 10.31 -11.63 32.01
N PRO A 123 10.65 -10.59 31.25
CA PRO A 123 11.07 -10.76 29.85
C PRO A 123 12.25 -11.71 29.69
N GLU A 124 13.22 -11.69 30.64
CA GLU A 124 14.41 -12.53 30.60
C GLU A 124 14.05 -14.03 30.73
N MET A 125 13.04 -14.39 31.53
CA MET A 125 12.58 -15.78 31.66
C MET A 125 12.09 -16.34 30.30
N LEU A 126 11.58 -15.44 29.45
CA LEU A 126 11.09 -15.77 28.12
C LEU A 126 12.17 -15.62 27.02
N ASP A 127 13.43 -15.40 27.40
CA ASP A 127 14.54 -15.02 26.50
C ASP A 127 14.19 -13.79 25.64
N MET A 128 13.26 -12.98 26.12
CA MET A 128 12.91 -11.74 25.48
C MET A 128 13.87 -10.66 25.98
N ARG A 129 14.38 -9.88 25.05
CA ARG A 129 15.03 -8.63 25.46
C ARG A 129 13.99 -7.77 26.17
N GLU A 130 14.43 -6.94 27.11
CA GLU A 130 13.57 -5.94 27.78
C GLU A 130 13.09 -4.91 26.75
N ILE A 131 12.41 -5.40 25.74
CA ILE A 131 11.87 -4.58 24.66
C ILE A 131 10.58 -3.99 25.18
N LYS A 132 10.65 -2.73 25.54
CA LYS A 132 9.46 -1.96 25.86
C LYS A 132 8.53 -1.97 24.65
N VAL A 133 7.29 -2.44 24.82
CA VAL A 133 6.30 -2.48 23.75
C VAL A 133 5.75 -1.09 23.52
N SER A 134 5.78 -0.63 22.28
CA SER A 134 5.13 0.62 21.90
C SER A 134 3.60 0.44 21.84
N ILE A 135 2.86 1.41 22.38
CA ILE A 135 1.39 1.44 22.28
C ILE A 135 1.00 1.51 20.79
N ALA A 136 1.73 2.27 19.97
CA ALA A 136 1.47 2.37 18.53
C ALA A 136 1.65 1.01 17.83
N GLU A 137 2.72 0.28 18.12
CA GLU A 137 2.93 -1.08 17.58
C GLU A 137 1.79 -2.01 17.97
N LYS A 138 1.42 -2.02 19.24
CA LYS A 138 0.33 -2.88 19.75
C LYS A 138 -0.98 -2.74 18.96
N TRP A 139 -1.30 -1.55 18.45
CA TRP A 139 -2.54 -1.27 17.74
C TRP A 139 -2.43 -1.31 16.22
N LEU A 140 -1.25 -1.04 15.67
CA LEU A 140 -1.07 -0.81 14.25
C LEU A 140 -0.32 -1.93 13.51
N GLN A 141 0.59 -2.67 14.19
CA GLN A 141 1.32 -3.78 13.53
C GLN A 141 0.37 -4.88 13.08
N MET A 142 0.76 -5.57 12.01
CA MET A 142 0.06 -6.74 11.50
C MET A 142 0.31 -7.94 12.42
N GLU A 143 -0.77 -8.57 12.87
CA GLU A 143 -0.75 -9.83 13.62
C GLU A 143 -1.91 -10.69 13.11
N THR A 144 -1.60 -11.80 12.47
CA THR A 144 -2.59 -12.70 11.85
C THR A 144 -3.72 -13.11 12.82
N PRO A 145 -3.46 -13.53 14.07
CA PRO A 145 -4.54 -13.86 15.01
C PRO A 145 -5.48 -12.70 15.31
N LYS A 146 -4.97 -11.46 15.39
CA LYS A 146 -5.80 -10.28 15.65
C LYS A 146 -6.62 -9.85 14.44
N VAL A 147 -6.09 -10.01 13.24
CA VAL A 147 -6.85 -9.79 12.00
C VAL A 147 -8.02 -10.78 11.92
N MET A 148 -7.79 -12.04 12.24
CA MET A 148 -8.83 -13.07 12.29
C MET A 148 -9.90 -12.79 13.37
N GLN A 149 -9.56 -12.07 14.43
CA GLN A 149 -10.49 -11.56 15.44
C GLN A 149 -11.23 -10.28 15.02
N GLY A 150 -11.10 -9.83 13.77
CA GLY A 150 -11.81 -8.68 13.22
C GLY A 150 -11.03 -7.36 13.22
N GLN A 151 -9.75 -7.33 13.64
CA GLN A 151 -8.92 -6.12 13.59
C GLN A 151 -8.34 -5.90 12.19
N ILE A 152 -9.24 -5.81 11.19
CA ILE A 152 -8.90 -5.76 9.76
C ILE A 152 -8.06 -4.54 9.36
N TRP A 153 -8.11 -3.44 10.13
CA TRP A 153 -7.28 -2.25 9.84
C TRP A 153 -5.80 -2.57 9.86
N ARG A 154 -5.36 -3.60 10.59
CA ARG A 154 -3.97 -4.02 10.67
C ARG A 154 -3.38 -4.44 9.32
N LEU A 155 -4.21 -4.89 8.37
CA LEU A 155 -3.80 -5.18 7.00
C LEU A 155 -3.27 -3.96 6.23
N ALA A 156 -3.52 -2.75 6.71
CA ALA A 156 -3.06 -1.51 6.10
C ALA A 156 -2.19 -0.67 7.04
N THR A 157 -2.50 -0.65 8.35
CA THR A 157 -1.83 0.26 9.30
C THR A 157 -0.40 -0.15 9.62
N TYR A 158 -0.05 -1.42 9.47
CA TYR A 158 1.31 -1.92 9.68
C TYR A 158 2.33 -1.22 8.79
N ALA A 159 1.89 -0.76 7.60
CA ALA A 159 2.75 -0.05 6.64
C ALA A 159 3.25 1.32 7.13
N PHE A 160 2.72 1.82 8.24
CA PHE A 160 3.19 3.06 8.87
C PHE A 160 4.10 2.82 10.08
N CYS A 161 4.16 1.59 10.59
CA CYS A 161 5.06 1.21 11.68
C CYS A 161 6.43 0.78 11.12
N HIS A 162 7.51 1.00 11.89
CA HIS A 162 8.86 0.60 11.49
C HIS A 162 9.66 0.08 12.68
N GLU A 163 10.73 -0.68 12.37
CA GLU A 163 11.71 -1.16 13.34
C GLU A 163 12.36 0.01 14.10
N ARG A 164 12.21 0.01 15.43
CA ARG A 164 12.75 1.10 16.27
C ARG A 164 14.25 0.99 16.50
N GLN A 165 14.78 -0.22 16.45
CA GLN A 165 16.19 -0.49 16.75
C GLN A 165 17.09 -0.28 15.53
N TYR A 166 16.54 -0.34 14.32
CA TYR A 166 17.25 -0.18 13.06
C TYR A 166 16.65 0.94 12.21
N LEU A 167 17.17 2.14 12.40
CA LEU A 167 16.72 3.33 11.66
C LEU A 167 16.87 3.20 10.15
N GLY A 168 17.81 2.37 9.68
CA GLY A 168 17.99 2.12 8.25
C GLY A 168 16.73 1.62 7.56
N HIS A 169 15.88 0.86 8.27
CA HIS A 169 14.64 0.33 7.72
C HIS A 169 13.66 1.45 7.32
N ILE A 170 13.39 2.39 8.22
CA ILE A 170 12.51 3.53 7.87
C ILE A 170 13.16 4.46 6.85
N ILE A 171 14.44 4.77 7.02
CA ILE A 171 15.16 5.69 6.11
C ILE A 171 15.11 5.15 4.67
N PHE A 172 15.42 3.87 4.46
CA PHE A 172 15.40 3.27 3.14
C PHE A 172 14.00 3.29 2.51
N ASN A 173 12.97 2.89 3.27
CA ASN A 173 11.58 2.94 2.80
C ASN A 173 11.18 4.37 2.38
N MET A 174 11.54 5.37 3.17
CA MET A 174 11.18 6.77 2.89
C MET A 174 11.94 7.32 1.68
N ILE A 175 13.20 6.95 1.49
CA ILE A 175 13.97 7.33 0.29
C ILE A 175 13.32 6.74 -0.96
N VAL A 176 13.02 5.44 -0.98
CA VAL A 176 12.41 4.76 -2.12
C VAL A 176 11.02 5.33 -2.42
N MET A 177 10.21 5.56 -1.38
CA MET A 177 8.91 6.21 -1.49
C MET A 177 9.05 7.62 -2.10
N TRP A 178 9.99 8.43 -1.63
CA TRP A 178 10.21 9.77 -2.13
C TRP A 178 10.70 9.80 -3.57
N MET A 179 11.68 8.93 -3.92
CA MET A 179 12.25 8.87 -5.27
C MET A 179 11.22 8.49 -6.33
N PHE A 180 10.49 7.41 -6.10
CA PHE A 180 9.58 6.83 -7.10
C PHE A 180 8.13 7.31 -6.92
N GLY A 181 7.69 7.49 -5.68
CA GLY A 181 6.32 7.88 -5.37
C GLY A 181 5.92 9.22 -5.94
N ARG A 182 6.80 10.22 -5.89
CA ARG A 182 6.52 11.54 -6.45
C ARG A 182 6.21 11.50 -7.94
N ARG A 183 7.01 10.77 -8.71
CA ARG A 183 6.80 10.67 -10.15
C ARG A 183 5.54 9.88 -10.49
N LEU A 184 5.28 8.80 -9.75
CA LEU A 184 4.05 8.03 -9.92
C LEU A 184 2.81 8.84 -9.50
N GLU A 185 2.87 9.61 -8.43
CA GLU A 185 1.77 10.50 -8.04
C GLU A 185 1.49 11.55 -9.12
N SER A 186 2.53 12.16 -9.71
CA SER A 186 2.36 13.12 -10.82
C SER A 186 1.71 12.49 -12.05
N MET A 187 1.98 11.18 -12.32
CA MET A 187 1.39 10.46 -13.45
C MET A 187 -0.04 10.00 -13.20
N TYR A 188 -0.30 9.47 -12.02
CA TYR A 188 -1.57 8.84 -11.68
C TYR A 188 -2.57 9.81 -11.06
N GLY A 189 -2.09 10.93 -10.52
CA GLY A 189 -2.85 11.84 -9.67
C GLY A 189 -2.92 11.35 -8.23
N SER A 190 -3.08 12.30 -7.30
CA SER A 190 -2.99 12.06 -5.85
C SER A 190 -3.99 11.03 -5.34
N LYS A 191 -5.25 11.04 -5.84
CA LYS A 191 -6.28 10.09 -5.41
C LYS A 191 -5.91 8.65 -5.79
N GLU A 192 -5.52 8.44 -7.04
CA GLU A 192 -5.16 7.13 -7.56
C GLU A 192 -3.90 6.60 -6.89
N PHE A 193 -2.90 7.45 -6.68
CA PHE A 193 -1.68 7.09 -5.99
C PHE A 193 -1.93 6.63 -4.53
N LEU A 194 -2.81 7.32 -3.80
CA LEU A 194 -3.21 6.91 -2.46
C LEU A 194 -3.90 5.55 -2.47
N LEU A 195 -4.86 5.36 -3.38
CA LEU A 195 -5.58 4.08 -3.52
C LEU A 195 -4.62 2.95 -3.87
N PHE A 196 -3.68 3.18 -4.79
CA PHE A 196 -2.65 2.22 -5.13
C PHE A 196 -1.79 1.85 -3.91
N TYR A 197 -1.27 2.84 -3.19
CA TYR A 197 -0.39 2.60 -2.04
C TYR A 197 -1.10 1.78 -0.95
N MET A 198 -2.34 2.17 -0.61
CA MET A 198 -3.13 1.46 0.40
C MET A 198 -3.51 0.05 -0.07
N ALA A 199 -3.87 -0.13 -1.33
CA ALA A 199 -4.17 -1.45 -1.89
C ALA A 199 -2.92 -2.35 -1.91
N ALA A 200 -1.76 -1.81 -2.28
CA ALA A 200 -0.48 -2.52 -2.24
C ALA A 200 -0.14 -2.98 -0.82
N ALA A 201 -0.36 -2.12 0.20
CA ALA A 201 -0.18 -2.48 1.60
C ALA A 201 -1.13 -3.63 2.00
N VAL A 202 -2.43 -3.53 1.65
CA VAL A 202 -3.42 -4.57 1.98
C VAL A 202 -3.09 -5.90 1.30
N VAL A 203 -2.71 -5.90 0.02
CA VAL A 203 -2.33 -7.12 -0.71
C VAL A 203 -1.07 -7.73 -0.11
N ALA A 204 -0.05 -6.93 0.18
CA ALA A 204 1.18 -7.39 0.83
C ALA A 204 0.90 -8.02 2.21
N GLY A 205 0.08 -7.35 3.04
CA GLY A 205 -0.35 -7.88 4.33
C GLY A 205 -1.17 -9.16 4.21
N ALA A 206 -2.03 -9.29 3.21
CA ALA A 206 -2.80 -10.50 2.95
C ALA A 206 -1.92 -11.68 2.50
N CYS A 207 -0.90 -11.42 1.66
CA CYS A 207 0.08 -12.46 1.28
C CYS A 207 0.90 -12.94 2.48
N TYR A 208 1.32 -12.02 3.35
CA TYR A 208 1.99 -12.37 4.60
C TYR A 208 1.09 -13.22 5.51
N MET A 209 -0.17 -12.77 5.72
CA MET A 209 -1.15 -13.52 6.50
C MET A 209 -1.38 -14.93 5.95
N ALA A 210 -1.45 -15.08 4.63
CA ALA A 210 -1.62 -16.38 4.00
C ALA A 210 -0.44 -17.31 4.30
N LEU A 211 0.79 -16.81 4.27
CA LEU A 211 1.97 -17.58 4.65
C LEU A 211 1.93 -17.95 6.14
N ASP A 212 1.65 -17.01 7.04
CA ASP A 212 1.49 -17.26 8.48
C ASP A 212 0.49 -18.38 8.78
N LEU A 213 -0.63 -18.42 8.06
CA LEU A 213 -1.66 -19.44 8.24
C LEU A 213 -1.22 -20.82 7.76
N VAL A 214 -0.31 -20.88 6.77
CA VAL A 214 0.23 -22.14 6.24
C VAL A 214 1.38 -22.64 7.11
N SER A 215 2.30 -21.75 7.52
CA SER A 215 3.47 -22.09 8.32
C SER A 215 3.12 -22.40 9.79
N GLY A 216 1.98 -21.87 10.28
CA GLY A 216 1.55 -22.05 11.68
C GLY A 216 2.41 -21.27 12.69
N THR A 217 3.28 -20.38 12.25
CA THR A 217 4.19 -19.60 13.10
C THR A 217 3.90 -18.10 12.96
N PRO A 218 2.79 -17.58 13.53
CA PRO A 218 2.41 -16.20 13.37
C PRO A 218 3.40 -15.26 14.04
N ASN A 219 4.04 -14.40 13.25
CA ASN A 219 4.93 -13.36 13.72
C ASN A 219 4.32 -11.97 13.46
N PRO A 220 4.56 -10.98 14.33
CA PRO A 220 4.15 -9.62 14.06
C PRO A 220 4.95 -9.05 12.87
N MET A 221 4.26 -8.38 11.94
CA MET A 221 4.87 -7.69 10.81
C MET A 221 4.61 -6.19 10.87
N TYR A 222 5.60 -5.41 10.49
CA TYR A 222 5.54 -3.95 10.35
C TYR A 222 6.51 -3.46 9.29
N GLY A 223 6.23 -2.34 8.68
CA GLY A 223 7.05 -1.69 7.66
C GLY A 223 6.28 -1.33 6.40
N ALA A 224 6.64 -0.21 5.80
CA ALA A 224 6.10 0.23 4.52
C ALA A 224 6.56 -0.65 3.35
N SER A 225 7.54 -1.54 3.57
CA SER A 225 8.31 -2.19 2.51
C SER A 225 7.45 -2.98 1.52
N GLY A 226 6.39 -3.67 1.94
CA GLY A 226 5.49 -4.36 1.03
C GLY A 226 4.84 -3.42 0.01
N ALA A 227 4.29 -2.28 0.46
CA ALA A 227 3.73 -1.26 -0.42
C ALA A 227 4.81 -0.56 -1.26
N VAL A 228 5.99 -0.31 -0.68
CA VAL A 228 7.14 0.31 -1.36
C VAL A 228 7.70 -0.61 -2.45
N MET A 229 7.75 -1.93 -2.24
CA MET A 229 8.12 -2.89 -3.29
C MET A 229 7.10 -2.93 -4.42
N GLY A 230 5.80 -2.80 -4.10
CA GLY A 230 4.76 -2.59 -5.11
C GLY A 230 4.98 -1.32 -5.94
N LEU A 231 5.34 -0.23 -5.28
CA LEU A 231 5.62 1.06 -5.92
C LEU A 231 6.89 0.99 -6.78
N LEU A 232 7.97 0.37 -6.29
CA LEU A 232 9.20 0.12 -7.05
C LEU A 232 8.92 -0.67 -8.34
N THR A 233 8.11 -1.72 -8.23
CA THR A 233 7.76 -2.57 -9.37
C THR A 233 6.86 -1.84 -10.36
N LEU A 234 5.87 -1.07 -9.88
CA LEU A 234 5.04 -0.21 -10.73
C LEU A 234 5.89 0.80 -11.49
N TYR A 235 6.89 1.40 -10.81
CA TYR A 235 7.83 2.30 -11.45
C TYR A 235 8.68 1.59 -12.52
N ALA A 236 9.19 0.40 -12.22
CA ALA A 236 9.96 -0.39 -13.17
C ALA A 236 9.16 -0.83 -14.40
N VAL A 237 7.84 -1.04 -14.27
CA VAL A 237 6.94 -1.32 -15.41
C VAL A 237 6.83 -0.10 -16.33
N HIS A 238 6.76 1.11 -15.77
CA HIS A 238 6.63 2.34 -16.57
C HIS A 238 7.96 2.82 -17.15
N PHE A 239 9.03 2.69 -16.40
CA PHE A 239 10.37 3.23 -16.76
C PHE A 239 11.46 2.17 -16.73
N PRO A 240 11.31 1.02 -17.42
CA PRO A 240 12.18 -0.16 -17.24
C PRO A 240 13.68 0.07 -17.49
N ARG A 241 14.03 1.04 -18.32
CA ARG A 241 15.41 1.37 -18.70
C ARG A 241 15.97 2.59 -17.97
N GLU A 242 15.21 3.15 -17.04
CA GLU A 242 15.72 4.27 -16.24
C GLU A 242 16.83 3.77 -15.32
N THR A 243 17.96 4.48 -15.36
CA THR A 243 19.15 4.13 -14.58
C THR A 243 19.07 4.79 -13.21
N ILE A 244 19.19 3.99 -12.17
CA ILE A 244 19.38 4.46 -10.81
C ILE A 244 20.79 4.13 -10.32
N TYR A 245 21.33 4.95 -9.43
CA TYR A 245 22.66 4.74 -8.87
C TYR A 245 22.54 4.01 -7.52
N VAL A 246 22.71 2.68 -7.56
CA VAL A 246 22.72 1.85 -6.36
C VAL A 246 23.98 2.21 -5.55
N PHE A 247 23.80 2.48 -4.25
CA PHE A 247 24.85 3.00 -3.35
C PHE A 247 25.55 4.26 -3.89
N PHE A 248 24.86 5.06 -4.71
CA PHE A 248 25.38 6.30 -5.36
C PHE A 248 26.53 6.09 -6.34
N VAL A 249 26.92 4.86 -6.63
CA VAL A 249 28.08 4.51 -7.45
C VAL A 249 27.71 3.65 -8.65
N LEU A 250 26.91 2.60 -8.46
CA LEU A 250 26.66 1.60 -9.47
C LEU A 250 25.41 1.96 -10.30
N PRO A 251 25.56 2.33 -11.59
CA PRO A 251 24.42 2.60 -12.46
C PRO A 251 23.75 1.28 -12.89
N VAL A 252 22.48 1.09 -12.48
CA VAL A 252 21.69 -0.10 -12.78
C VAL A 252 20.31 0.33 -13.31
N GLU A 253 19.81 -0.32 -14.36
CA GLU A 253 18.46 -0.08 -14.82
C GLU A 253 17.46 -0.63 -13.80
N ILE A 254 16.39 0.15 -13.51
CA ILE A 254 15.42 -0.13 -12.46
C ILE A 254 14.75 -1.52 -12.59
N ARG A 255 14.56 -2.01 -13.84
CA ARG A 255 14.03 -3.35 -14.09
C ARG A 255 14.88 -4.46 -13.48
N TRP A 256 16.20 -4.31 -13.49
CA TRP A 256 17.12 -5.29 -12.89
C TRP A 256 17.14 -5.21 -11.38
N VAL A 257 16.97 -4.01 -10.85
CA VAL A 257 16.82 -3.82 -9.39
C VAL A 257 15.54 -4.50 -8.89
N ALA A 258 14.41 -4.29 -9.57
CA ALA A 258 13.17 -4.95 -9.22
C ALA A 258 13.27 -6.48 -9.35
N LEU A 259 13.89 -7.00 -10.40
CA LEU A 259 14.12 -8.44 -10.59
C LEU A 259 15.01 -9.02 -9.48
N MET A 260 16.09 -8.31 -9.13
CA MET A 260 17.00 -8.75 -8.07
C MET A 260 16.29 -8.85 -6.72
N TYR A 261 15.46 -7.86 -6.37
CA TYR A 261 14.62 -7.94 -5.16
C TYR A 261 13.62 -9.09 -5.21
N ALA A 262 12.99 -9.33 -6.37
CA ALA A 262 12.08 -10.47 -6.51
C ALA A 262 12.78 -11.82 -6.29
N ILE A 263 14.00 -11.99 -6.82
CA ILE A 263 14.80 -13.21 -6.61
C ILE A 263 15.26 -13.31 -5.15
N TYR A 264 15.69 -12.20 -4.56
CA TYR A 264 16.13 -12.15 -3.16
C TYR A 264 14.99 -12.56 -2.21
N ASP A 265 13.77 -12.04 -2.41
CA ASP A 265 12.62 -12.37 -1.57
C ASP A 265 12.02 -13.76 -1.88
N LEU A 266 12.20 -14.28 -3.10
CA LEU A 266 11.72 -15.61 -3.46
C LEU A 266 12.55 -16.72 -2.84
N HIS A 267 13.87 -16.53 -2.72
CA HIS A 267 14.80 -17.55 -2.25
C HIS A 267 14.48 -18.08 -0.84
N PRO A 268 14.25 -17.24 0.20
CA PRO A 268 13.86 -17.73 1.53
C PRO A 268 12.54 -18.52 1.53
N LEU A 269 11.55 -18.10 0.73
CA LEU A 269 10.28 -18.81 0.64
C LEU A 269 10.41 -20.20 0.00
N LEU A 270 11.32 -20.35 -0.96
CA LEU A 270 11.63 -21.66 -1.53
C LEU A 270 12.32 -22.56 -0.52
N LEU A 271 13.23 -22.05 0.29
CA LEU A 271 13.89 -22.80 1.37
C LEU A 271 12.88 -23.21 2.45
N GLU A 272 11.99 -22.30 2.87
CA GLU A 272 10.92 -22.63 3.80
C GLU A 272 10.03 -23.77 3.27
N ALA A 273 9.69 -23.75 1.98
CA ALA A 273 8.90 -24.80 1.34
C ALA A 273 9.62 -26.15 1.27
N THR A 274 10.97 -26.17 1.30
CA THR A 274 11.78 -27.41 1.34
C THR A 274 12.11 -27.89 2.75
N GLY A 275 11.64 -27.15 3.79
CA GLY A 275 11.83 -27.53 5.19
C GLY A 275 13.14 -27.02 5.82
N ASP A 276 13.83 -26.10 5.16
CA ASP A 276 15.05 -25.45 5.65
C ASP A 276 14.85 -23.92 5.74
N PRO A 277 14.03 -23.43 6.69
CA PRO A 277 13.67 -22.02 6.76
C PRO A 277 14.87 -21.15 7.14
N LEU A 278 15.08 -20.06 6.39
CA LEU A 278 15.97 -18.98 6.79
C LEU A 278 15.24 -18.09 7.81
N TYR A 279 15.72 -18.10 9.03
CA TYR A 279 15.20 -17.22 10.09
C TYR A 279 15.83 -15.83 9.93
N ASP A 280 15.27 -15.02 9.08
CA ASP A 280 15.48 -13.58 9.09
C ASP A 280 14.17 -12.85 9.48
N ASN A 281 14.28 -11.57 9.86
CA ASN A 281 13.12 -10.78 10.27
C ASN A 281 12.44 -10.11 9.07
N THR A 282 12.64 -10.61 7.85
CA THR A 282 12.14 -9.99 6.62
C THR A 282 10.82 -10.64 6.19
N ALA A 283 9.83 -9.81 5.92
CA ALA A 283 8.51 -10.27 5.47
C ALA A 283 8.50 -10.53 3.95
N HIS A 284 9.24 -11.53 3.47
CA HIS A 284 9.44 -11.84 2.06
C HIS A 284 8.13 -12.01 1.28
N ALA A 285 7.14 -12.71 1.86
CA ALA A 285 5.83 -12.89 1.24
C ALA A 285 5.08 -11.56 1.05
N ALA A 286 5.22 -10.62 1.98
CA ALA A 286 4.64 -9.28 1.82
C ALA A 286 5.32 -8.50 0.69
N HIS A 287 6.65 -8.58 0.58
CA HIS A 287 7.39 -7.93 -0.51
C HIS A 287 6.95 -8.47 -1.87
N LEU A 288 6.95 -9.78 -2.06
CA LEU A 288 6.52 -10.40 -3.31
C LEU A 288 5.05 -10.12 -3.63
N GLY A 289 4.17 -10.13 -2.63
CA GLY A 289 2.76 -9.76 -2.78
C GLY A 289 2.59 -8.32 -3.28
N GLY A 290 3.33 -7.38 -2.68
CA GLY A 290 3.38 -5.99 -3.13
C GLY A 290 3.93 -5.86 -4.55
N MET A 291 5.04 -6.52 -4.87
CA MET A 291 5.64 -6.53 -6.21
C MET A 291 4.70 -7.09 -7.27
N ALA A 292 4.04 -8.23 -6.99
CA ALA A 292 3.06 -8.83 -7.88
C ALA A 292 1.88 -7.89 -8.14
N PHE A 293 1.37 -7.23 -7.10
CA PHE A 293 0.32 -6.23 -7.23
C PHE A 293 0.78 -5.06 -8.11
N GLY A 294 1.95 -4.48 -7.84
CA GLY A 294 2.51 -3.37 -8.62
C GLY A 294 2.70 -3.72 -10.09
N TYR A 295 3.18 -4.94 -10.39
CA TYR A 295 3.32 -5.45 -11.75
C TYR A 295 1.97 -5.58 -12.47
N LEU A 296 1.01 -6.25 -11.82
CA LEU A 296 -0.34 -6.43 -12.40
C LEU A 296 -1.04 -5.09 -12.61
N TYR A 297 -0.94 -4.19 -11.65
CA TYR A 297 -1.53 -2.87 -11.73
C TYR A 297 -0.99 -2.08 -12.94
N GLY A 298 0.32 -2.04 -13.12
CA GLY A 298 0.95 -1.33 -14.23
C GLY A 298 0.69 -1.97 -15.60
N THR A 299 0.78 -3.30 -15.69
CA THR A 299 0.62 -4.03 -16.97
C THR A 299 -0.84 -4.11 -17.44
N ARG A 300 -1.80 -4.23 -16.49
CA ARG A 300 -3.24 -4.32 -16.80
C ARG A 300 -3.92 -2.97 -16.86
N LYS A 301 -3.18 -1.88 -16.58
CA LYS A 301 -3.69 -0.49 -16.60
C LYS A 301 -4.90 -0.29 -15.67
N TYR A 302 -4.90 -0.96 -14.53
CA TYR A 302 -5.96 -0.78 -13.55
C TYR A 302 -6.00 0.67 -13.05
N ARG A 303 -7.22 1.16 -12.84
CA ARG A 303 -7.51 2.45 -12.20
C ARG A 303 -8.52 2.21 -11.09
N LEU A 304 -8.05 2.17 -9.85
CA LEU A 304 -8.92 1.95 -8.68
C LEU A 304 -9.91 3.11 -8.49
N GLY A 305 -9.50 4.34 -8.84
CA GLY A 305 -10.35 5.51 -8.78
C GLY A 305 -11.63 5.37 -9.61
N ASP A 306 -11.60 4.66 -10.73
CA ASP A 306 -12.76 4.45 -11.59
C ASP A 306 -13.82 3.59 -10.90
N TYR A 307 -13.40 2.56 -10.16
CA TYR A 307 -14.29 1.71 -9.36
C TYR A 307 -14.95 2.50 -8.22
N PHE A 308 -14.19 3.37 -7.56
CA PHE A 308 -14.69 4.17 -6.44
C PHE A 308 -15.49 5.40 -6.89
N SER A 309 -15.30 5.90 -8.12
CA SER A 309 -16.09 7.02 -8.66
C SER A 309 -17.57 6.68 -8.80
N GLY A 310 -17.89 5.44 -9.17
CA GLY A 310 -19.28 4.93 -9.19
C GLY A 310 -19.94 4.95 -7.82
N ILE A 311 -19.20 4.54 -6.78
CA ILE A 311 -19.68 4.57 -5.39
C ILE A 311 -19.87 6.02 -4.92
N GLU A 312 -18.93 6.90 -5.22
CA GLU A 312 -19.01 8.32 -4.84
C GLU A 312 -20.19 9.04 -5.52
N THR A 313 -20.43 8.79 -6.81
CA THR A 313 -21.58 9.32 -7.52
C THR A 313 -22.90 8.77 -6.97
N TRP A 314 -22.95 7.48 -6.63
CA TRP A 314 -24.09 6.86 -5.99
C TRP A 314 -24.38 7.44 -4.60
N TRP A 315 -23.33 7.64 -3.75
CA TRP A 315 -23.46 8.29 -2.45
C TRP A 315 -23.86 9.76 -2.55
N LYS A 316 -23.32 10.50 -3.53
CA LYS A 316 -23.70 11.89 -3.80
C LYS A 316 -25.15 11.99 -4.31
N ALA A 317 -25.57 11.05 -5.17
CA ALA A 317 -26.95 10.97 -5.63
C ALA A 317 -27.91 10.66 -4.47
N ARG A 318 -27.53 9.76 -3.56
CA ARG A 318 -28.34 9.38 -2.39
C ARG A 318 -28.38 10.48 -1.31
N ARG A 319 -27.31 11.27 -1.16
CA ARG A 319 -27.28 12.45 -0.26
C ARG A 319 -27.97 13.68 -0.85
N ARG A 320 -28.03 13.79 -2.19
CA ARG A 320 -28.93 14.71 -2.85
C ARG A 320 -30.31 14.09 -2.77
N GLY A 321 -30.93 14.14 -1.58
CA GLY A 321 -32.34 13.79 -1.45
C GLY A 321 -33.11 14.49 -2.56
N PHE A 322 -34.10 13.83 -3.14
CA PHE A 322 -34.99 14.37 -4.15
C PHE A 322 -35.40 15.78 -3.73
N ARG A 323 -34.73 16.80 -4.27
CA ARG A 323 -35.20 18.17 -4.16
C ARG A 323 -36.32 18.24 -5.16
N VAL A 324 -37.54 18.06 -4.68
CA VAL A 324 -38.72 18.38 -5.44
C VAL A 324 -38.57 19.87 -5.76
N VAL A 325 -38.16 20.16 -6.99
CA VAL A 325 -38.27 21.53 -7.51
C VAL A 325 -39.78 21.73 -7.72
N SER A 326 -40.42 22.34 -6.72
CA SER A 326 -41.78 22.80 -6.89
C SER A 326 -41.81 23.69 -8.12
N ALA A 327 -42.78 23.49 -8.99
CA ALA A 327 -42.94 24.27 -10.23
C ALA A 327 -42.98 25.80 -9.95
N ASP A 328 -43.26 26.22 -8.72
CA ASP A 328 -43.27 27.60 -8.25
C ASP A 328 -41.88 28.21 -8.01
N SER A 329 -40.79 27.41 -8.07
CA SER A 329 -39.41 27.91 -7.86
C SER A 329 -38.60 28.06 -9.15
N ALA A 330 -39.23 27.94 -10.31
CA ALA A 330 -38.61 28.39 -11.54
C ALA A 330 -38.34 29.90 -11.41
N PRO A 331 -37.10 30.38 -11.59
CA PRO A 331 -36.81 31.81 -11.51
C PRO A 331 -37.74 32.48 -12.55
N ALA A 332 -38.54 33.45 -12.08
CA ALA A 332 -39.45 34.17 -12.94
C ALA A 332 -38.66 34.68 -14.14
N ILE A 333 -38.96 34.11 -15.32
CA ILE A 333 -38.29 34.53 -16.56
C ILE A 333 -38.56 36.03 -16.66
N SER A 334 -37.52 36.83 -16.64
CA SER A 334 -37.64 38.28 -16.70
C SER A 334 -38.50 38.62 -17.92
N LYS A 335 -39.47 39.54 -17.76
CA LYS A 335 -40.33 40.01 -18.88
C LYS A 335 -39.51 40.41 -20.11
N LYS A 336 -38.26 40.79 -19.92
CA LYS A 336 -37.29 41.08 -20.97
C LYS A 336 -36.80 39.81 -21.70
N SER A 337 -36.55 38.71 -20.99
CA SER A 337 -36.13 37.44 -21.56
C SER A 337 -37.29 36.78 -22.29
N GLN A 338 -38.52 36.93 -21.81
CA GLN A 338 -39.70 36.37 -22.45
C GLN A 338 -40.02 37.11 -23.77
N LYS A 339 -39.96 38.43 -23.79
CA LYS A 339 -40.08 39.21 -25.05
C LYS A 339 -38.99 38.85 -26.07
N LEU A 340 -37.76 38.61 -25.63
CA LEU A 340 -36.68 38.24 -26.53
C LEU A 340 -36.88 36.81 -27.10
N ALA A 341 -37.42 35.91 -26.32
CA ALA A 341 -37.77 34.54 -26.78
C ALA A 341 -38.93 34.59 -27.85
N ASP A 342 -39.97 35.35 -27.54
CA ASP A 342 -41.12 35.55 -28.47
C ASP A 342 -40.67 36.21 -29.79
N GLU A 343 -39.74 37.18 -29.72
CA GLU A 343 -39.16 37.81 -30.90
C GLU A 343 -38.32 36.85 -31.71
N MET A 344 -37.51 35.98 -31.07
CA MET A 344 -36.74 34.95 -31.74
C MET A 344 -37.61 33.90 -32.41
N ASP A 345 -38.68 33.45 -31.76
CA ASP A 345 -39.62 32.47 -32.35
C ASP A 345 -40.30 33.05 -33.57
N SER A 346 -40.66 34.35 -33.55
CA SER A 346 -41.24 35.02 -34.72
C SER A 346 -40.27 35.14 -35.90
N ILE A 347 -38.96 35.42 -35.61
CA ILE A 347 -37.92 35.50 -36.64
C ILE A 347 -37.65 34.09 -37.23
N LEU A 348 -37.57 33.05 -36.40
CA LEU A 348 -37.34 31.67 -36.84
C LEU A 348 -38.52 31.17 -37.69
N LYS A 349 -39.75 31.49 -37.32
CA LYS A 349 -40.95 31.17 -38.09
C LYS A 349 -40.92 31.85 -39.48
N LYS A 350 -40.55 33.13 -39.52
CA LYS A 350 -40.43 33.88 -40.79
C LYS A 350 -39.36 33.29 -41.71
N ILE A 351 -38.22 32.87 -41.14
CA ILE A 351 -37.19 32.17 -41.91
C ILE A 351 -37.71 30.85 -42.48
N SER A 352 -38.46 30.07 -41.67
CA SER A 352 -39.06 28.81 -42.09
C SER A 352 -40.07 28.95 -43.22
N GLU A 353 -40.84 30.04 -43.19
CA GLU A 353 -41.94 30.27 -44.17
C GLU A 353 -41.50 31.04 -45.43
N GLN A 354 -40.55 31.95 -45.30
CA GLN A 354 -40.23 32.91 -46.37
C GLN A 354 -38.72 32.94 -46.73
N GLY A 355 -37.91 32.13 -46.06
CA GLY A 355 -36.46 32.08 -46.24
C GLY A 355 -35.69 33.22 -45.58
N GLU A 356 -34.39 33.02 -45.40
CA GLU A 356 -33.50 33.96 -44.70
C GLU A 356 -33.38 35.32 -45.40
N ALA A 357 -33.60 35.38 -46.71
CA ALA A 357 -33.58 36.61 -47.50
C ALA A 357 -34.71 37.61 -47.16
N SER A 358 -35.76 37.12 -46.47
CA SER A 358 -36.94 37.94 -46.06
C SER A 358 -36.72 38.75 -44.79
N LEU A 359 -35.59 38.54 -44.10
CA LEU A 359 -35.28 39.22 -42.85
C LEU A 359 -34.92 40.68 -43.06
N THR A 360 -35.52 41.53 -42.27
CA THR A 360 -35.12 42.94 -42.16
C THR A 360 -33.73 43.06 -41.48
N ALA A 361 -33.06 44.20 -41.69
CA ALA A 361 -31.78 44.48 -41.06
C ALA A 361 -31.84 44.42 -39.53
N ALA A 362 -32.97 44.82 -38.93
CA ALA A 362 -33.17 44.78 -37.46
C ALA A 362 -33.31 43.34 -36.97
N GLU A 363 -34.09 42.48 -37.65
CA GLU A 363 -34.27 41.04 -37.30
C GLU A 363 -32.97 40.30 -37.43
N ARG A 364 -32.15 40.55 -38.47
CA ARG A 364 -30.83 39.93 -38.65
C ARG A 364 -29.86 40.33 -37.51
N LYS A 365 -29.86 41.58 -37.09
CA LYS A 365 -29.05 42.06 -35.96
C LYS A 365 -29.47 41.42 -34.62
N THR A 366 -30.77 41.19 -34.41
CA THR A 366 -31.28 40.50 -33.22
C THR A 366 -30.83 39.05 -33.20
N LEU A 367 -30.91 38.34 -34.34
CA LEU A 367 -30.48 36.94 -34.51
C LEU A 367 -28.95 36.79 -34.19
N GLU A 368 -28.12 37.69 -34.74
CA GLU A 368 -26.68 37.68 -34.53
C GLU A 368 -26.32 37.93 -33.05
N ARG A 369 -27.00 38.86 -32.40
CA ARG A 369 -26.79 39.17 -30.98
C ARG A 369 -27.09 37.97 -30.09
N VAL A 370 -28.25 37.33 -30.27
CA VAL A 370 -28.67 36.19 -29.47
C VAL A 370 -27.75 34.98 -29.72
N SER A 371 -27.37 34.76 -30.98
CA SER A 371 -26.43 33.69 -31.35
C SER A 371 -25.06 33.88 -30.66
N ARG A 372 -24.59 35.12 -30.51
CA ARG A 372 -23.35 35.46 -29.81
C ARG A 372 -23.46 35.20 -28.29
N GLU A 373 -24.54 35.67 -27.67
CA GLU A 373 -24.82 35.45 -26.24
C GLU A 373 -24.97 33.98 -25.87
N LEU A 374 -25.54 33.11 -26.77
CA LEU A 374 -25.62 31.68 -26.55
C LEU A 374 -24.29 30.96 -26.70
N ARG A 375 -23.37 31.47 -27.53
CA ARG A 375 -22.03 30.93 -27.69
C ARG A 375 -21.17 31.23 -26.46
N ASP A 376 -21.22 32.47 -25.99
CA ASP A 376 -20.47 32.93 -24.78
C ASP A 376 -20.93 32.26 -23.46
N ARG A 377 -22.11 31.61 -23.44
CA ARG A 377 -22.61 30.82 -22.30
C ARG A 377 -22.19 29.35 -22.35
N ARG A 378 -21.63 28.88 -23.48
CA ARG A 378 -21.20 27.48 -23.67
C ARG A 378 -19.71 27.25 -23.35
N ASP A 379 -18.92 28.31 -23.41
CA ASP A 379 -17.52 28.32 -22.99
C ASP A 379 -17.44 28.75 -21.49
#